data_e4d0424a0428414e5d4786805204065c
#
_entry.id   e4d0424a0428414e5d4786805204065c
#
_cell.length_a   1.000
_cell.length_b   1.000
_cell.length_c   1.000
_cell.angle_alpha   90.00
_cell.angle_beta   90.00
_cell.angle_gamma   90.00
#
_symmetry.space_group_name_H-M   'P 1'
#
loop_
_entity.id
_entity.type
_entity.pdbx_description
1 polymer ?
#
loop_
_entity_poly.entity_id
_entity_poly.type
_entity_poly.pdbx_seq_one_letter_code
_entity_poly.pdbx_strand_id
1 'polypeptide(L)'
;MSQQNREFTPRTLVVPQNAKVEFPNADSIMHHVYSFSKAKTFELKLYKEQPKAPITFDQTGVVELGCNIHDWMLGYIVVVDSTVFAITDDNGRVNLTAPNGQYSMSVWHSGFSDISNVEIHSVNVSDSPIHYTVKQAIAEQIDFATDEFDDY
;
A
#
# COMPACT_ATOMS: atom_id res chain seq x y z
N MET A 1 -8.02 -5.20 2.99
CA MET A 1 -7.56 -3.96 3.67
C MET A 1 -8.72 -3.45 4.50
N SER A 2 -8.57 -3.47 5.82
CA SER A 2 -9.61 -3.11 6.79
C SER A 2 -9.50 -1.62 7.16
N GLN A 3 -10.59 -1.02 7.67
CA GLN A 3 -10.53 0.24 8.40
C GLN A 3 -10.70 -0.09 9.89
N GLN A 4 -9.71 0.27 10.69
CA GLN A 4 -9.68 0.04 12.12
C GLN A 4 -8.95 1.18 12.83
N ASN A 5 -9.52 1.71 13.91
CA ASN A 5 -8.98 2.85 14.67
C ASN A 5 -8.77 4.10 13.79
N ARG A 6 -9.66 4.34 12.83
CA ARG A 6 -9.57 5.43 11.83
C ARG A 6 -8.30 5.35 10.96
N GLU A 7 -7.83 4.12 10.67
CA GLU A 7 -6.68 3.84 9.82
C GLU A 7 -6.97 2.71 8.83
N PHE A 8 -6.21 2.66 7.73
CA PHE A 8 -6.18 1.49 6.85
C PHE A 8 -5.21 0.44 7.40
N THR A 9 -5.71 -0.79 7.62
CA THR A 9 -4.93 -1.91 8.16
C THR A 9 -4.94 -3.09 7.19
N PRO A 10 -3.76 -3.52 6.68
CA PRO A 10 -2.46 -2.86 6.79
C PRO A 10 -2.45 -1.53 6.03
N ARG A 11 -1.58 -0.60 6.39
CA ARG A 11 -1.44 0.69 5.70
C ARG A 11 -0.98 0.53 4.25
N THR A 12 -0.12 -0.44 3.99
CA THR A 12 0.33 -0.81 2.64
C THR A 12 -0.03 -2.26 2.37
N LEU A 13 -0.67 -2.51 1.22
CA LEU A 13 -1.00 -3.84 0.74
C LEU A 13 -0.40 -4.02 -0.66
N VAL A 14 0.33 -5.11 -0.89
CA VAL A 14 0.81 -5.47 -2.22
C VAL A 14 -0.04 -6.61 -2.76
N VAL A 15 -0.51 -6.48 -3.99
CA VAL A 15 -1.38 -7.47 -4.63
C VAL A 15 -0.96 -7.73 -6.08
N PRO A 16 -1.15 -8.94 -6.60
CA PRO A 16 -0.97 -9.18 -8.02
C PRO A 16 -2.08 -8.50 -8.83
N GLN A 17 -1.77 -8.18 -10.09
CA GLN A 17 -2.75 -7.67 -11.05
C GLN A 17 -3.97 -8.61 -11.12
N ASN A 18 -5.17 -8.03 -11.24
CA ASN A 18 -6.47 -8.68 -11.19
C ASN A 18 -6.89 -9.22 -9.82
N ALA A 19 -6.16 -8.93 -8.76
CA ALA A 19 -6.59 -9.26 -7.42
C ALA A 19 -7.87 -8.52 -7.03
N LYS A 20 -8.66 -9.18 -6.19
CA LYS A 20 -9.87 -8.61 -5.58
C LYS A 20 -9.58 -8.27 -4.13
N VAL A 21 -9.80 -7.02 -3.75
CA VAL A 21 -9.59 -6.54 -2.39
C VAL A 21 -10.92 -6.15 -1.76
N GLU A 22 -11.16 -6.66 -0.57
CA GLU A 22 -12.28 -6.27 0.29
C GLU A 22 -11.87 -5.15 1.23
N PHE A 23 -12.85 -4.31 1.62
CA PHE A 23 -12.66 -3.17 2.50
C PHE A 23 -13.60 -3.25 3.72
N PRO A 24 -13.45 -4.24 4.60
CA PRO A 24 -14.28 -4.33 5.79
C PRO A 24 -14.01 -3.16 6.73
N ASN A 25 -15.08 -2.61 7.31
CA ASN A 25 -15.01 -1.59 8.34
C ASN A 25 -15.12 -2.27 9.72
N ALA A 26 -14.05 -2.22 10.51
CA ALA A 26 -13.98 -2.77 11.86
C ALA A 26 -14.25 -1.71 12.96
N ASP A 27 -14.49 -0.45 12.59
CA ASP A 27 -14.84 0.61 13.51
C ASP A 27 -16.34 0.68 13.76
N SER A 28 -16.74 1.28 14.86
CA SER A 28 -18.14 1.57 15.18
C SER A 28 -18.75 2.72 14.38
N ILE A 29 -17.90 3.52 13.72
CA ILE A 29 -18.27 4.68 12.88
C ILE A 29 -18.29 4.29 11.41
N MET A 30 -18.93 5.10 10.57
CA MET A 30 -18.90 4.90 9.12
C MET A 30 -17.58 5.38 8.53
N HIS A 31 -17.16 4.72 7.45
CA HIS A 31 -16.03 5.15 6.63
C HIS A 31 -16.45 5.32 5.17
N HIS A 32 -15.65 6.09 4.45
CA HIS A 32 -15.74 6.31 3.02
C HIS A 32 -14.37 6.04 2.43
N VAL A 33 -14.27 5.16 1.45
CA VAL A 33 -12.98 4.83 0.81
C VAL A 33 -13.00 5.29 -0.63
N TYR A 34 -11.99 6.04 -1.03
CA TYR A 34 -11.85 6.47 -2.42
C TYR A 34 -10.40 6.42 -2.90
N SER A 35 -10.23 6.40 -4.20
CA SER A 35 -8.96 6.62 -4.89
C SER A 35 -9.16 7.37 -6.19
N PHE A 36 -8.26 8.30 -6.47
CA PHE A 36 -8.13 9.01 -7.74
C PHE A 36 -6.88 8.58 -8.53
N SER A 37 -6.17 7.57 -8.04
CA SER A 37 -4.97 7.09 -8.69
C SER A 37 -5.25 6.55 -10.09
N LYS A 38 -4.32 6.79 -11.03
CA LYS A 38 -4.44 6.36 -12.42
C LYS A 38 -4.62 4.84 -12.55
N ALA A 39 -3.93 4.07 -11.70
CA ALA A 39 -4.01 2.60 -11.71
C ALA A 39 -5.39 2.09 -11.27
N LYS A 40 -6.11 2.83 -10.41
CA LYS A 40 -7.48 2.50 -10.02
C LYS A 40 -8.20 3.70 -9.44
N THR A 41 -9.25 4.15 -10.11
CA THR A 41 -10.18 5.16 -9.59
C THR A 41 -11.45 4.46 -9.12
N PHE A 42 -11.86 4.70 -7.87
CA PHE A 42 -13.12 4.18 -7.32
C PHE A 42 -13.56 4.95 -6.08
N GLU A 43 -14.82 4.75 -5.72
CA GLU A 43 -15.44 5.32 -4.53
C GLU A 43 -16.35 4.27 -3.87
N LEU A 44 -16.14 4.02 -2.58
CA LEU A 44 -17.06 3.31 -1.70
C LEU A 44 -17.70 4.34 -0.77
N LYS A 45 -18.93 4.73 -1.08
CA LYS A 45 -19.69 5.72 -0.28
C LYS A 45 -19.87 5.21 1.13
N LEU A 46 -20.08 6.12 2.07
CA LEU A 46 -20.22 5.85 3.51
C LEU A 46 -20.88 4.51 3.84
N TYR A 47 -20.15 3.66 4.53
CA TYR A 47 -20.61 2.35 4.97
C TYR A 47 -20.13 2.01 6.39
N LYS A 48 -20.86 1.13 7.07
CA LYS A 48 -20.59 0.77 8.48
C LYS A 48 -19.98 -0.62 8.65
N GLU A 49 -20.24 -1.55 7.75
CA GLU A 49 -19.80 -2.95 7.89
C GLU A 49 -18.85 -3.32 6.74
N GLN A 50 -19.37 -3.97 5.73
CA GLN A 50 -18.62 -4.39 4.55
C GLN A 50 -19.33 -3.97 3.28
N PRO A 51 -18.60 -3.43 2.28
CA PRO A 51 -19.18 -3.21 0.97
C PRO A 51 -19.67 -4.51 0.35
N LYS A 52 -20.73 -4.43 -0.48
CA LYS A 52 -21.37 -5.59 -1.10
C LYS A 52 -20.48 -6.41 -2.02
N ALA A 53 -19.42 -5.80 -2.57
CA ALA A 53 -18.55 -6.46 -3.50
C ALA A 53 -17.10 -5.97 -3.34
N PRO A 54 -16.11 -6.85 -3.55
CA PRO A 54 -14.71 -6.46 -3.58
C PRO A 54 -14.40 -5.59 -4.80
N ILE A 55 -13.34 -4.80 -4.71
CA ILE A 55 -12.79 -4.01 -5.82
C ILE A 55 -11.70 -4.83 -6.52
N THR A 56 -11.79 -4.92 -7.85
CA THR A 56 -10.76 -5.58 -8.68
C THR A 56 -9.70 -4.57 -9.09
N PHE A 57 -8.42 -4.90 -8.90
CA PHE A 57 -7.26 -4.10 -9.27
C PHE A 57 -6.62 -4.65 -10.55
N ASP A 58 -7.07 -4.15 -11.68
CA ASP A 58 -6.80 -4.67 -13.02
C ASP A 58 -5.61 -3.98 -13.72
N GLN A 59 -5.08 -2.90 -13.17
CA GLN A 59 -3.91 -2.19 -13.71
C GLN A 59 -2.79 -2.15 -12.67
N THR A 60 -1.55 -2.40 -13.13
CA THR A 60 -0.36 -2.26 -12.29
C THR A 60 -0.10 -0.81 -11.93
N GLY A 61 0.49 -0.58 -10.76
CA GLY A 61 0.83 0.74 -10.25
C GLY A 61 0.43 0.93 -8.80
N VAL A 62 0.64 2.13 -8.30
CA VAL A 62 0.32 2.50 -6.93
C VAL A 62 -1.07 3.14 -6.88
N VAL A 63 -1.89 2.68 -5.97
CA VAL A 63 -3.23 3.17 -5.68
C VAL A 63 -3.23 3.76 -4.28
N GLU A 64 -3.29 5.09 -4.18
CA GLU A 64 -3.47 5.80 -2.92
C GLU A 64 -4.95 5.78 -2.54
N LEU A 65 -5.21 5.50 -1.28
CA LEU A 65 -6.54 5.46 -0.69
C LEU A 65 -6.70 6.59 0.31
N GLY A 66 -7.86 7.21 0.30
CA GLY A 66 -8.27 8.22 1.27
C GLY A 66 -9.65 7.92 1.86
N CYS A 67 -9.93 8.58 2.99
CA CYS A 67 -11.24 8.63 3.61
C CYS A 67 -11.74 10.07 3.61
N ASN A 68 -12.97 10.33 3.14
CA ASN A 68 -13.50 11.69 2.99
C ASN A 68 -13.93 12.34 4.32
N ILE A 69 -14.00 11.57 5.39
CA ILE A 69 -14.43 12.06 6.72
C ILE A 69 -13.31 12.03 7.77
N HIS A 70 -12.14 11.51 7.40
CA HIS A 70 -10.94 11.50 8.24
C HIS A 70 -9.75 11.81 7.32
N ASP A 71 -9.37 13.08 7.22
CA ASP A 71 -8.39 13.60 6.26
C ASP A 71 -7.00 12.96 6.39
N TRP A 72 -6.67 12.43 7.56
CA TRP A 72 -5.38 11.74 7.80
C TRP A 72 -5.37 10.26 7.41
N MET A 73 -6.54 9.64 7.11
CA MET A 73 -6.60 8.24 6.71
C MET A 73 -6.01 8.05 5.30
N LEU A 74 -4.77 7.62 5.26
CA LEU A 74 -4.06 7.27 4.03
C LEU A 74 -3.66 5.79 4.04
N GLY A 75 -3.89 5.13 2.90
CA GLY A 75 -3.43 3.77 2.66
C GLY A 75 -2.97 3.59 1.23
N TYR A 76 -2.28 2.49 0.96
CA TYR A 76 -1.70 2.24 -0.36
C TYR A 76 -1.93 0.79 -0.78
N ILE A 77 -2.34 0.60 -2.03
CA ILE A 77 -2.34 -0.71 -2.68
C ILE A 77 -1.35 -0.65 -3.85
N VAL A 78 -0.31 -1.46 -3.77
CA VAL A 78 0.68 -1.59 -4.84
C VAL A 78 0.31 -2.81 -5.67
N VAL A 79 -0.11 -2.57 -6.90
CA VAL A 79 -0.53 -3.61 -7.83
C VAL A 79 0.65 -3.99 -8.71
N VAL A 80 1.07 -5.25 -8.66
CA VAL A 80 2.25 -5.77 -9.36
C VAL A 80 1.89 -6.83 -10.38
N ASP A 81 2.71 -6.97 -11.42
CA ASP A 81 2.61 -8.02 -12.44
C ASP A 81 3.53 -9.23 -12.14
N SER A 82 3.90 -9.37 -10.88
CA SER A 82 4.81 -10.41 -10.40
C SER A 82 4.13 -11.30 -9.36
N THR A 83 4.58 -12.53 -9.27
CA THR A 83 4.23 -13.47 -8.18
C THR A 83 5.27 -13.44 -7.06
N VAL A 84 6.41 -12.76 -7.25
CA VAL A 84 7.49 -12.64 -6.27
C VAL A 84 7.52 -11.22 -5.76
N PHE A 85 6.89 -10.99 -4.63
CA PHE A 85 6.84 -9.69 -3.95
C PHE A 85 6.66 -9.88 -2.44
N ALA A 86 7.09 -8.92 -1.67
CA ALA A 86 6.82 -8.84 -0.23
C ALA A 86 7.02 -7.41 0.29
N ILE A 87 6.61 -7.19 1.53
CA ILE A 87 6.86 -5.97 2.29
C ILE A 87 8.00 -6.27 3.26
N THR A 88 8.95 -5.35 3.41
CA THR A 88 10.03 -5.47 4.38
C THR A 88 9.51 -5.35 5.81
N ASP A 89 10.24 -5.93 6.76
CA ASP A 89 10.04 -5.69 8.17
C ASP A 89 10.55 -4.29 8.59
N ASP A 90 10.41 -3.95 9.88
CA ASP A 90 10.83 -2.65 10.45
C ASP A 90 12.35 -2.42 10.37
N ASN A 91 13.14 -3.45 10.08
CA ASN A 91 14.58 -3.35 9.84
C ASN A 91 14.92 -3.27 8.33
N GLY A 92 13.93 -3.15 7.48
CA GLY A 92 14.10 -3.13 6.04
C GLY A 92 14.47 -4.48 5.42
N ARG A 93 14.19 -5.60 6.10
CA ARG A 93 14.55 -6.95 5.65
C ARG A 93 13.36 -7.69 5.10
N VAL A 94 13.61 -8.50 4.08
CA VAL A 94 12.62 -9.39 3.48
C VAL A 94 13.30 -10.64 2.91
N ASN A 95 12.60 -11.76 2.96
CA ASN A 95 13.01 -12.98 2.27
C ASN A 95 12.08 -13.22 1.09
N LEU A 96 12.67 -13.27 -0.11
CA LEU A 96 11.99 -13.62 -1.35
C LEU A 96 12.63 -14.88 -1.93
N THR A 97 11.81 -15.75 -2.50
CA THR A 97 12.30 -16.98 -3.14
C THR A 97 12.13 -16.85 -4.65
N ALA A 98 13.25 -16.93 -5.37
CA ALA A 98 13.30 -16.99 -6.83
C ALA A 98 14.48 -17.87 -7.27
N PRO A 99 14.44 -18.52 -8.43
CA PRO A 99 15.60 -19.20 -8.99
C PRO A 99 16.80 -18.26 -9.15
N ASN A 100 18.03 -18.80 -9.09
CA ASN A 100 19.24 -18.02 -9.37
C ASN A 100 19.19 -17.43 -10.78
N GLY A 101 19.61 -16.19 -10.95
CA GLY A 101 19.60 -15.50 -12.23
C GLY A 101 19.47 -13.98 -12.15
N GLN A 102 19.38 -13.38 -13.33
CA GLN A 102 19.23 -11.94 -13.48
C GLN A 102 17.74 -11.55 -13.40
N TYR A 103 17.44 -10.54 -12.59
CA TYR A 103 16.08 -10.02 -12.40
C TYR A 103 16.04 -8.50 -12.42
N SER A 104 14.87 -7.97 -12.69
CA SER A 104 14.52 -6.57 -12.43
C SER A 104 13.81 -6.51 -11.07
N MET A 105 14.41 -5.84 -10.11
CA MET A 105 13.83 -5.59 -8.79
C MET A 105 13.20 -4.19 -8.77
N SER A 106 11.94 -4.11 -8.39
CA SER A 106 11.23 -2.86 -8.16
C SER A 106 11.11 -2.59 -6.66
N VAL A 107 11.45 -1.39 -6.23
CA VAL A 107 11.36 -0.95 -4.82
C VAL A 107 10.45 0.26 -4.75
N TRP A 108 9.52 0.25 -3.82
CA TRP A 108 8.59 1.33 -3.56
C TRP A 108 8.48 1.62 -2.06
N HIS A 109 8.25 2.90 -1.72
CA HIS A 109 8.01 3.36 -0.35
C HIS A 109 6.97 4.47 -0.34
N SER A 110 6.05 4.45 0.63
CA SER A 110 4.99 5.47 0.78
C SER A 110 5.50 6.88 1.08
N GLY A 111 6.74 7.01 1.51
CA GLY A 111 7.40 8.30 1.74
C GLY A 111 8.16 8.84 0.52
N PHE A 112 8.06 8.24 -0.66
CA PHE A 112 8.62 8.84 -1.88
C PHE A 112 7.91 10.14 -2.22
N SER A 113 8.65 11.13 -2.71
CA SER A 113 8.08 12.44 -3.09
C SER A 113 7.03 12.33 -4.20
N ASP A 114 7.16 11.35 -5.06
CA ASP A 114 6.13 10.92 -6.02
C ASP A 114 5.84 9.44 -5.78
N ILE A 115 4.72 9.18 -5.13
CA ILE A 115 4.28 7.83 -4.78
C ILE A 115 3.94 6.95 -6.00
N SER A 116 3.76 7.55 -7.19
CA SER A 116 3.55 6.78 -8.42
C SER A 116 4.84 6.20 -8.97
N ASN A 117 6.00 6.66 -8.51
CA ASN A 117 7.31 6.20 -8.94
C ASN A 117 7.77 4.96 -8.15
N VAL A 118 8.41 4.07 -8.87
CA VAL A 118 9.15 2.92 -8.32
C VAL A 118 10.61 3.02 -8.73
N GLU A 119 11.52 2.61 -7.86
CA GLU A 119 12.93 2.45 -8.24
C GLU A 119 13.12 1.06 -8.87
N ILE A 120 13.73 1.00 -10.05
CA ILE A 120 13.96 -0.24 -10.79
C ILE A 120 15.46 -0.52 -10.89
N HIS A 121 15.87 -1.72 -10.49
CA HIS A 121 17.27 -2.15 -10.46
C HIS A 121 17.45 -3.54 -11.02
N SER A 122 18.55 -3.73 -11.78
CA SER A 122 18.99 -5.07 -12.17
C SER A 122 19.72 -5.71 -11.01
N VAL A 123 19.30 -6.90 -10.60
CA VAL A 123 19.89 -7.69 -9.53
C VAL A 123 20.21 -9.09 -10.01
N ASN A 124 21.24 -9.70 -9.42
CA ASN A 124 21.56 -11.10 -9.64
C ASN A 124 21.19 -11.90 -8.40
N VAL A 125 20.16 -12.71 -8.50
CA VAL A 125 19.72 -13.60 -7.41
C VAL A 125 20.69 -14.79 -7.32
N SER A 126 21.23 -15.01 -6.12
CA SER A 126 22.15 -16.10 -5.77
C SER A 126 21.92 -16.45 -4.29
N ASP A 127 22.75 -17.32 -3.75
CA ASP A 127 22.71 -17.68 -2.33
C ASP A 127 23.17 -16.54 -1.38
N SER A 128 23.64 -15.43 -1.94
CA SER A 128 24.09 -14.26 -1.17
C SER A 128 22.99 -13.22 -1.00
N PRO A 129 22.88 -12.56 0.16
CA PRO A 129 21.95 -11.46 0.36
C PRO A 129 22.17 -10.32 -0.65
N ILE A 130 21.08 -9.71 -1.10
CA ILE A 130 21.11 -8.48 -1.89
C ILE A 130 20.90 -7.31 -0.93
N HIS A 131 21.85 -6.36 -0.92
CA HIS A 131 21.73 -5.11 -0.18
C HIS A 131 21.37 -3.99 -1.16
N TYR A 132 20.33 -3.25 -0.82
CA TYR A 132 19.89 -2.12 -1.61
C TYR A 132 19.63 -0.91 -0.73
N THR A 133 20.14 0.25 -1.14
CA THR A 133 19.83 1.53 -0.51
C THR A 133 18.96 2.35 -1.44
N VAL A 134 17.80 2.75 -0.96
CA VAL A 134 16.86 3.61 -1.67
C VAL A 134 17.54 4.94 -2.00
N LYS A 135 17.39 5.40 -3.23
CA LYS A 135 18.02 6.63 -3.74
C LYS A 135 17.17 7.88 -3.53
N GLN A 136 15.85 7.70 -3.55
CA GLN A 136 14.93 8.80 -3.31
C GLN A 136 14.93 9.15 -1.81
N ALA A 137 14.76 10.43 -1.51
CA ALA A 137 14.50 10.86 -0.14
C ALA A 137 13.15 10.29 0.33
N ILE A 138 13.16 9.75 1.53
CA ILE A 138 11.95 9.27 2.19
C ILE A 138 11.50 10.36 3.15
N ALA A 139 10.31 10.91 2.92
CA ALA A 139 9.69 11.84 3.86
C ALA A 139 9.32 11.10 5.15
N GLU A 140 9.52 11.74 6.29
CA GLU A 140 8.99 11.25 7.56
C GLU A 140 7.47 11.14 7.49
N GLN A 141 6.94 10.01 7.91
CA GLN A 141 5.50 9.83 8.02
C GLN A 141 5.06 10.47 9.32
N ILE A 142 4.24 11.52 9.21
CA ILE A 142 3.60 12.12 10.38
C ILE A 142 2.48 11.17 10.81
N ASP A 143 2.59 10.68 12.04
CA ASP A 143 1.54 9.88 12.67
C ASP A 143 0.54 10.84 13.35
N PHE A 144 -0.57 11.10 12.66
CA PHE A 144 -1.62 11.97 13.18
C PHE A 144 -2.50 11.29 14.24
N ALA A 145 -2.32 9.99 14.47
CA ALA A 145 -3.13 9.25 15.45
C ALA A 145 -2.75 9.56 16.91
N THR A 146 -1.59 10.20 17.15
CA THR A 146 -1.08 10.49 18.49
C THR A 146 -1.30 11.93 18.95
N ASP A 147 -1.75 12.86 18.08
CA ASP A 147 -1.99 14.25 18.47
C ASP A 147 -3.48 14.49 18.78
N GLU A 148 -3.72 14.79 20.03
CA GLU A 148 -4.88 15.34 20.72
C GLU A 148 -5.88 16.15 19.86
N PHE A 149 -6.69 15.48 19.04
CA PHE A 149 -7.93 16.05 18.49
C PHE A 149 -9.16 15.36 19.07
N ASP A 150 -9.13 15.07 20.38
CA ASP A 150 -10.27 14.45 21.09
C ASP A 150 -11.30 15.46 21.62
N ASP A 151 -11.23 16.73 21.20
CA ASP A 151 -12.18 17.75 21.65
C ASP A 151 -12.87 18.48 20.48
N TYR A 152 -13.84 17.77 19.82
CA TYR A 152 -15.02 18.45 19.24
C TYR A 152 -16.18 17.46 19.09
#